data_45170f313073eb9ef966dd04a991c0c6
#
_entry.id   45170f313073eb9ef966dd04a991c0c6
#
_cell.length_a   1.000
_cell.length_b   1.000
_cell.length_c   1.000
_cell.angle_alpha   90.00
_cell.angle_beta   90.00
_cell.angle_gamma   90.00
#
_symmetry.space_group_name_H-M   'P 1'
#
loop_
_entity.id
_entity.type
_entity.pdbx_description
1 polymer ?
#
loop_
_entity_poly.entity_id
_entity_poly.type
_entity_poly.pdbx_seq_one_letter_code
_entity_poly.pdbx_strand_id
1 'polypeptide(L)'
;MDSTAAIGILGGYGAVGTAVVRRLHQAGVGPLLVAGRDPARAEASVASLGAAGAAVSVQAVDLWDASLDSFLARCRLVVNCAGPSYRVLDTVARAALRHGVDYVDAAGDDPLHARLSAQDGGDDEWAAAHRTAVLSAGALPGLSGLLPHVLLDQVARPVRLEGYLGGVAALTPAAAGDVLLARGPEHGIPSAAWEDGQTRDRALEPRRGLRLPAFPQPVTAFPFLSTEAVRLAQAARIRRVHWYTVFGGEHLAEELAMAWAMDDMETAGLVQAADADVRRHGSWYGQEFRLWDGTDDGPPTRTLTLRAEDSYELSGFLSATAAHHVLAGHVKPGVHFAADVLDPLSTAQTLATDPVAELHMT
;
A
#
# COMPACT_ATOMS: atom_id res chain seq x y z
N MET A 1 -24.78 -10.48 10.81
CA MET A 1 -24.66 -9.68 9.55
C MET A 1 -25.37 -10.44 8.45
N ASP A 2 -26.13 -9.73 7.62
CA ASP A 2 -26.80 -10.35 6.48
C ASP A 2 -25.75 -10.86 5.48
N SER A 3 -25.68 -12.19 5.30
CA SER A 3 -24.70 -12.83 4.41
C SER A 3 -24.92 -12.51 2.93
N THR A 4 -25.99 -11.77 2.60
CA THR A 4 -26.34 -11.37 1.24
C THR A 4 -25.73 -10.03 0.84
N ALA A 5 -25.27 -9.19 1.80
CA ALA A 5 -24.66 -7.91 1.49
C ALA A 5 -23.28 -8.10 0.83
N ALA A 6 -23.00 -7.26 -0.18
CA ALA A 6 -21.80 -7.41 -1.01
C ALA A 6 -20.51 -6.94 -0.34
N ILE A 7 -19.39 -7.38 -0.88
CA ILE A 7 -18.08 -6.72 -0.71
C ILE A 7 -17.95 -5.74 -1.87
N GLY A 8 -17.95 -4.45 -1.55
CA GLY A 8 -17.80 -3.40 -2.53
C GLY A 8 -16.33 -3.15 -2.86
N ILE A 9 -15.97 -3.03 -4.14
CA ILE A 9 -14.61 -2.67 -4.57
C ILE A 9 -14.68 -1.38 -5.38
N LEU A 10 -14.34 -0.25 -4.75
CA LEU A 10 -14.24 1.06 -5.39
C LEU A 10 -12.96 1.16 -6.19
N GLY A 11 -13.05 1.65 -7.44
CA GLY A 11 -11.93 1.60 -8.36
C GLY A 11 -11.62 0.16 -8.83
N GLY A 12 -12.61 -0.75 -8.80
CA GLY A 12 -12.44 -2.19 -8.98
C GLY A 12 -11.98 -2.64 -10.37
N TYR A 13 -11.97 -1.76 -11.36
CA TYR A 13 -11.36 -1.99 -12.69
C TYR A 13 -10.05 -1.21 -12.90
N GLY A 14 -9.52 -0.58 -11.86
CA GLY A 14 -8.17 -0.02 -11.82
C GLY A 14 -7.11 -1.12 -11.61
N ALA A 15 -5.83 -0.75 -11.67
CA ALA A 15 -4.75 -1.72 -11.55
C ALA A 15 -4.83 -2.55 -10.24
N VAL A 16 -4.90 -1.90 -9.09
CA VAL A 16 -5.05 -2.58 -7.79
C VAL A 16 -6.41 -3.27 -7.68
N GLY A 17 -7.50 -2.55 -8.04
CA GLY A 17 -8.87 -3.06 -7.88
C GLY A 17 -9.13 -4.35 -8.67
N THR A 18 -8.60 -4.47 -9.89
CA THR A 18 -8.70 -5.70 -10.69
C THR A 18 -8.03 -6.88 -9.99
N ALA A 19 -6.87 -6.67 -9.39
CA ALA A 19 -6.17 -7.70 -8.62
C ALA A 19 -6.98 -8.11 -7.37
N VAL A 20 -7.58 -7.16 -6.64
CA VAL A 20 -8.47 -7.45 -5.49
C VAL A 20 -9.68 -8.26 -5.94
N VAL A 21 -10.39 -7.80 -6.97
CA VAL A 21 -11.58 -8.49 -7.51
C VAL A 21 -11.26 -9.93 -7.90
N ARG A 22 -10.18 -10.13 -8.67
CA ARG A 22 -9.76 -11.44 -9.12
C ARG A 22 -9.47 -12.38 -7.93
N ARG A 23 -8.74 -11.92 -6.93
CA ARG A 23 -8.37 -12.72 -5.76
C ARG A 23 -9.58 -13.11 -4.91
N LEU A 24 -10.44 -12.18 -4.59
CA LEU A 24 -11.67 -12.46 -3.83
C LEU A 24 -12.61 -13.37 -4.61
N HIS A 25 -12.76 -13.14 -5.93
CA HIS A 25 -13.56 -14.00 -6.80
C HIS A 25 -13.03 -15.44 -6.80
N GLN A 26 -11.74 -15.66 -7.06
CA GLN A 26 -11.10 -16.98 -7.08
C GLN A 26 -11.17 -17.71 -5.73
N ALA A 27 -11.09 -16.97 -4.63
CA ALA A 27 -11.25 -17.51 -3.28
C ALA A 27 -12.72 -17.83 -2.91
N GLY A 28 -13.69 -17.53 -3.77
CA GLY A 28 -15.13 -17.69 -3.48
C GLY A 28 -15.66 -16.72 -2.42
N VAL A 29 -14.94 -15.66 -2.13
CA VAL A 29 -15.29 -14.65 -1.10
C VAL A 29 -16.13 -13.55 -1.74
N GLY A 30 -17.42 -13.53 -1.43
CA GLY A 30 -18.37 -12.59 -2.06
C GLY A 30 -19.78 -12.63 -1.43
N PRO A 31 -20.81 -12.12 -2.11
CA PRO A 31 -20.81 -11.56 -3.47
C PRO A 31 -20.01 -10.26 -3.59
N LEU A 32 -19.49 -9.97 -4.79
CA LEU A 32 -18.68 -8.79 -5.09
C LEU A 32 -19.50 -7.73 -5.84
N LEU A 33 -19.29 -6.45 -5.51
CA LEU A 33 -19.87 -5.31 -6.20
C LEU A 33 -18.74 -4.39 -6.68
N VAL A 34 -18.38 -4.50 -7.96
CA VAL A 34 -17.32 -3.73 -8.61
C VAL A 34 -17.84 -2.35 -8.97
N ALA A 35 -17.15 -1.30 -8.54
CA ALA A 35 -17.62 0.06 -8.73
C ALA A 35 -16.53 1.03 -9.21
N GLY A 36 -16.98 2.03 -9.95
CA GLY A 36 -16.22 3.16 -10.45
C GLY A 36 -17.05 3.96 -11.44
N ARG A 37 -16.49 5.04 -11.98
CA ARG A 37 -17.21 6.01 -12.82
C ARG A 37 -17.64 5.48 -14.20
N ASP A 38 -16.93 4.47 -14.70
CA ASP A 38 -17.15 3.91 -16.05
C ASP A 38 -17.67 2.46 -15.93
N PRO A 39 -18.99 2.25 -16.03
CA PRO A 39 -19.57 0.92 -15.92
C PRO A 39 -19.16 -0.01 -17.08
N ALA A 40 -18.91 0.50 -18.27
CA ALA A 40 -18.53 -0.33 -19.41
C ALA A 40 -17.13 -0.94 -19.19
N ARG A 41 -16.18 -0.17 -18.64
CA ARG A 41 -14.87 -0.68 -18.24
C ARG A 41 -14.97 -1.70 -17.10
N ALA A 42 -15.87 -1.46 -16.15
CA ALA A 42 -16.10 -2.41 -15.06
C ALA A 42 -16.69 -3.73 -15.58
N GLU A 43 -17.67 -3.69 -16.48
CA GLU A 43 -18.26 -4.87 -17.12
C GLU A 43 -17.21 -5.65 -17.93
N ALA A 44 -16.37 -4.95 -18.71
CA ALA A 44 -15.29 -5.57 -19.47
C ALA A 44 -14.26 -6.27 -18.55
N SER A 45 -13.92 -5.63 -17.41
CA SER A 45 -13.02 -6.22 -16.41
C SER A 45 -13.65 -7.48 -15.78
N VAL A 46 -14.91 -7.43 -15.41
CA VAL A 46 -15.64 -8.58 -14.82
C VAL A 46 -15.82 -9.71 -15.83
N ALA A 47 -16.07 -9.41 -17.11
CA ALA A 47 -16.21 -10.42 -18.16
C ALA A 47 -14.93 -11.24 -18.38
N SER A 48 -13.76 -10.74 -17.97
CA SER A 48 -12.48 -11.45 -18.02
C SER A 48 -12.30 -12.47 -16.89
N LEU A 49 -13.15 -12.44 -15.85
CA LEU A 49 -13.10 -13.40 -14.76
C LEU A 49 -13.65 -14.77 -15.21
N GLY A 50 -13.11 -15.83 -14.65
CA GLY A 50 -13.61 -17.18 -14.92
C GLY A 50 -15.04 -17.39 -14.39
N ALA A 51 -15.71 -18.46 -14.86
CA ALA A 51 -17.05 -18.80 -14.41
C ALA A 51 -17.12 -19.36 -12.98
N ALA A 52 -16.00 -19.85 -12.45
CA ALA A 52 -15.89 -20.41 -11.10
C ALA A 52 -15.40 -19.35 -10.11
N GLY A 53 -16.18 -19.11 -9.05
CA GLY A 53 -15.84 -18.16 -8.01
C GLY A 53 -17.05 -17.43 -7.43
N ALA A 54 -16.80 -16.35 -6.72
CA ALA A 54 -17.86 -15.52 -6.13
C ALA A 54 -18.69 -14.81 -7.23
N ALA A 55 -19.99 -14.62 -6.98
CA ALA A 55 -20.83 -13.80 -7.86
C ALA A 55 -20.32 -12.36 -7.92
N VAL A 56 -20.28 -11.77 -9.10
CA VAL A 56 -19.80 -10.40 -9.34
C VAL A 56 -20.88 -9.59 -10.05
N SER A 57 -21.11 -8.37 -9.57
CA SER A 57 -21.98 -7.39 -10.20
C SER A 57 -21.27 -6.04 -10.30
N VAL A 58 -21.80 -5.13 -11.13
CA VAL A 58 -21.21 -3.82 -11.41
C VAL A 58 -22.18 -2.73 -11.02
N GLN A 59 -21.63 -1.60 -10.54
CA GLN A 59 -22.39 -0.37 -10.29
C GLN A 59 -21.55 0.86 -10.66
N ALA A 60 -22.15 1.80 -11.40
CA ALA A 60 -21.53 3.11 -11.62
C ALA A 60 -21.54 3.92 -10.31
N VAL A 61 -20.38 4.44 -9.91
CA VAL A 61 -20.23 5.23 -8.69
C VAL A 61 -19.26 6.38 -8.92
N ASP A 62 -19.70 7.58 -8.58
CA ASP A 62 -18.82 8.73 -8.36
C ASP A 62 -18.70 8.97 -6.85
N LEU A 63 -17.47 9.13 -6.37
CA LEU A 63 -17.18 9.32 -4.94
C LEU A 63 -17.75 10.64 -4.38
N TRP A 64 -18.10 11.56 -5.27
CA TRP A 64 -18.49 12.92 -4.94
C TRP A 64 -19.99 13.19 -5.07
N ASP A 65 -20.79 12.14 -5.34
CA ASP A 65 -22.24 12.25 -5.45
C ASP A 65 -23.01 11.16 -4.65
N ALA A 66 -24.34 11.20 -4.71
CA ALA A 66 -25.22 10.28 -3.98
C ALA A 66 -25.10 8.80 -4.41
N SER A 67 -24.39 8.49 -5.51
CA SER A 67 -24.18 7.10 -5.93
C SER A 67 -23.28 6.34 -4.96
N LEU A 68 -22.38 7.03 -4.25
CA LEU A 68 -21.56 6.45 -3.19
C LEU A 68 -22.42 5.90 -2.04
N ASP A 69 -23.40 6.68 -1.54
CA ASP A 69 -24.30 6.23 -0.48
C ASP A 69 -25.15 5.04 -0.93
N SER A 70 -25.67 5.10 -2.17
CA SER A 70 -26.45 4.00 -2.77
C SER A 70 -25.64 2.70 -2.93
N PHE A 71 -24.34 2.82 -3.21
CA PHE A 71 -23.42 1.71 -3.29
C PHE A 71 -23.13 1.12 -1.90
N LEU A 72 -22.80 1.97 -0.94
CA LEU A 72 -22.45 1.53 0.43
C LEU A 72 -23.64 0.86 1.13
N ALA A 73 -24.87 1.31 0.88
CA ALA A 73 -26.08 0.67 1.41
C ALA A 73 -26.23 -0.82 1.02
N ARG A 74 -25.51 -1.28 -0.01
CA ARG A 74 -25.50 -2.68 -0.48
C ARG A 74 -24.31 -3.49 0.05
N CYS A 75 -23.37 -2.85 0.76
CA CYS A 75 -22.12 -3.43 1.16
C CYS A 75 -22.09 -3.78 2.66
N ARG A 76 -21.33 -4.83 3.02
CA ARG A 76 -20.92 -5.15 4.39
C ARG A 76 -19.47 -4.77 4.66
N LEU A 77 -18.67 -4.70 3.59
CA LEU A 77 -17.27 -4.25 3.58
C LEU A 77 -17.05 -3.49 2.27
N VAL A 78 -16.25 -2.43 2.31
CA VAL A 78 -15.76 -1.78 1.10
C VAL A 78 -14.23 -1.81 1.08
N VAL A 79 -13.65 -2.23 -0.05
CA VAL A 79 -12.23 -2.10 -0.35
C VAL A 79 -12.06 -0.90 -1.27
N ASN A 80 -11.38 0.13 -0.79
CA ASN A 80 -11.09 1.34 -1.55
C ASN A 80 -9.77 1.19 -2.32
N CYS A 81 -9.88 1.10 -3.64
CA CYS A 81 -8.78 1.16 -4.59
C CYS A 81 -8.90 2.39 -5.51
N ALA A 82 -9.79 3.32 -5.19
CA ALA A 82 -9.94 4.57 -5.92
C ALA A 82 -8.90 5.59 -5.46
N GLY A 83 -8.35 6.33 -6.39
CA GLY A 83 -7.32 7.32 -6.14
C GLY A 83 -7.44 8.55 -7.03
N PRO A 84 -6.54 9.53 -6.86
CA PRO A 84 -5.42 9.56 -5.91
C PRO A 84 -5.90 9.52 -4.44
N SER A 85 -5.22 8.73 -3.60
CA SER A 85 -5.62 8.51 -2.20
C SER A 85 -5.62 9.81 -1.40
N TYR A 86 -4.64 10.67 -1.63
CA TYR A 86 -4.51 11.99 -0.97
C TYR A 86 -5.54 13.03 -1.44
N ARG A 87 -6.34 12.74 -2.46
CA ARG A 87 -7.55 13.52 -2.80
C ARG A 87 -8.81 12.90 -2.20
N VAL A 88 -8.90 11.59 -2.21
CA VAL A 88 -10.03 10.83 -1.66
C VAL A 88 -10.08 11.00 -0.13
N LEU A 89 -8.94 10.87 0.53
CA LEU A 89 -8.78 11.00 1.98
C LEU A 89 -9.89 10.23 2.72
N ASP A 90 -10.59 10.88 3.64
CA ASP A 90 -11.60 10.28 4.51
C ASP A 90 -13.03 10.19 3.89
N THR A 91 -13.22 10.66 2.65
CA THR A 91 -14.53 10.71 1.99
C THR A 91 -15.24 9.35 2.00
N VAL A 92 -14.58 8.31 1.52
CA VAL A 92 -15.16 6.95 1.44
C VAL A 92 -15.26 6.31 2.82
N ALA A 93 -14.21 6.44 3.65
CA ALA A 93 -14.20 5.85 4.98
C ALA A 93 -15.31 6.41 5.87
N ARG A 94 -15.51 7.74 5.90
CA ARG A 94 -16.62 8.35 6.65
C ARG A 94 -17.99 7.96 6.12
N ALA A 95 -18.15 7.85 4.80
CA ALA A 95 -19.39 7.35 4.23
C ALA A 95 -19.63 5.89 4.62
N ALA A 96 -18.62 5.03 4.58
CA ALA A 96 -18.70 3.64 5.01
C ALA A 96 -19.14 3.53 6.49
N LEU A 97 -18.54 4.31 7.38
CA LEU A 97 -18.90 4.35 8.80
C LEU A 97 -20.37 4.75 9.00
N ARG A 98 -20.84 5.80 8.32
CA ARG A 98 -22.26 6.22 8.40
C ARG A 98 -23.23 5.12 7.96
N HIS A 99 -22.84 4.27 7.01
CA HIS A 99 -23.65 3.13 6.53
C HIS A 99 -23.41 1.84 7.36
N GLY A 100 -22.56 1.88 8.40
CA GLY A 100 -22.22 0.72 9.19
C GLY A 100 -21.48 -0.35 8.39
N VAL A 101 -20.61 0.06 7.47
CA VAL A 101 -19.82 -0.78 6.56
C VAL A 101 -18.37 -0.78 7.03
N ASP A 102 -17.72 -1.95 7.07
CA ASP A 102 -16.30 -2.06 7.34
C ASP A 102 -15.48 -1.55 6.14
N TYR A 103 -14.25 -1.12 6.38
CA TYR A 103 -13.43 -0.42 5.39
C TYR A 103 -12.03 -1.01 5.30
N VAL A 104 -11.53 -1.17 4.08
CA VAL A 104 -10.13 -1.47 3.78
C VAL A 104 -9.64 -0.47 2.74
N ASP A 105 -8.45 0.13 2.95
CA ASP A 105 -7.84 1.07 2.01
C ASP A 105 -6.49 0.56 1.54
N ALA A 106 -6.33 0.43 0.22
CA ALA A 106 -5.10 -0.05 -0.39
C ALA A 106 -3.92 0.91 -0.24
N ALA A 107 -4.18 2.23 -0.11
CA ALA A 107 -3.16 3.27 -0.15
C ALA A 107 -3.23 4.28 1.00
N GLY A 108 -4.38 4.39 1.69
CA GLY A 108 -4.57 5.32 2.80
C GLY A 108 -3.56 5.07 3.92
N ASP A 109 -2.88 6.11 4.36
CA ASP A 109 -1.81 6.06 5.36
C ASP A 109 -2.01 7.12 6.46
N ASP A 110 -0.94 7.67 7.03
CA ASP A 110 -0.99 8.59 8.16
C ASP A 110 -1.92 9.78 8.00
N PRO A 111 -1.99 10.48 6.84
CA PRO A 111 -2.97 11.54 6.64
C PRO A 111 -4.43 11.07 6.79
N LEU A 112 -4.74 9.88 6.28
CA LEU A 112 -6.08 9.29 6.46
C LEU A 112 -6.30 8.86 7.91
N HIS A 113 -5.33 8.16 8.51
CA HIS A 113 -5.40 7.73 9.90
C HIS A 113 -5.65 8.92 10.83
N ALA A 114 -4.89 10.02 10.67
CA ALA A 114 -5.06 11.23 11.47
C ALA A 114 -6.48 11.80 11.37
N ARG A 115 -7.09 11.78 10.17
CA ARG A 115 -8.47 12.26 9.96
C ARG A 115 -9.52 11.35 10.60
N LEU A 116 -9.31 10.04 10.59
CA LEU A 116 -10.26 9.08 11.18
C LEU A 116 -10.13 9.00 12.70
N SER A 117 -8.94 9.30 13.25
CA SER A 117 -8.65 9.30 14.69
C SER A 117 -8.84 10.66 15.34
N ALA A 118 -8.94 11.76 14.57
CA ALA A 118 -9.09 13.13 15.09
C ALA A 118 -10.58 13.45 15.33
N GLN A 119 -11.11 13.08 16.49
CA GLN A 119 -12.42 13.52 16.93
C GLN A 119 -12.35 14.19 18.30
N ASP A 120 -13.18 15.21 18.50
CA ASP A 120 -13.38 15.90 19.77
C ASP A 120 -13.99 14.94 20.80
N GLY A 121 -13.15 14.29 21.59
CA GLY A 121 -13.63 13.41 22.67
C GLY A 121 -12.80 12.17 22.95
N GLY A 122 -11.85 11.83 22.09
CA GLY A 122 -10.89 10.73 22.33
C GLY A 122 -11.42 9.31 22.16
N ASP A 123 -12.68 9.15 21.79
CA ASP A 123 -13.26 7.82 21.50
C ASP A 123 -13.14 7.51 20.01
N ASP A 124 -12.63 6.32 19.69
CA ASP A 124 -12.58 5.78 18.34
C ASP A 124 -14.02 5.51 17.85
N GLU A 125 -14.55 6.37 16.96
CA GLU A 125 -15.91 6.24 16.41
C GLU A 125 -16.12 4.89 15.72
N TRP A 126 -15.07 4.32 15.11
CA TRP A 126 -15.12 3.02 14.48
C TRP A 126 -15.30 1.91 15.52
N ALA A 127 -14.56 1.98 16.62
CA ALA A 127 -14.71 1.04 17.73
C ALA A 127 -16.09 1.17 18.39
N ALA A 128 -16.58 2.39 18.62
CA ALA A 128 -17.90 2.64 19.17
C ALA A 128 -19.04 2.13 18.26
N ALA A 129 -18.87 2.23 16.94
CA ALA A 129 -19.82 1.69 15.97
C ALA A 129 -19.68 0.18 15.75
N HIS A 130 -18.73 -0.50 16.42
CA HIS A 130 -18.38 -1.90 16.17
C HIS A 130 -18.01 -2.15 14.69
N ARG A 131 -17.25 -1.23 14.09
CA ARG A 131 -16.76 -1.30 12.71
C ARG A 131 -15.25 -1.23 12.67
N THR A 132 -14.69 -1.78 11.60
CA THR A 132 -13.25 -1.88 11.41
C THR A 132 -12.83 -1.12 10.16
N ALA A 133 -11.79 -0.29 10.29
CA ALA A 133 -11.07 0.31 9.18
C ALA A 133 -9.62 -0.19 9.16
N VAL A 134 -9.17 -0.79 8.06
CA VAL A 134 -7.78 -1.21 7.86
C VAL A 134 -7.17 -0.37 6.74
N LEU A 135 -6.13 0.38 7.08
CA LEU A 135 -5.42 1.30 6.21
C LEU A 135 -4.07 0.73 5.78
N SER A 136 -3.45 1.32 4.76
CA SER A 136 -2.15 0.87 4.24
C SER A 136 -2.16 -0.61 3.86
N ALA A 137 -3.23 -1.08 3.21
CA ALA A 137 -3.35 -2.48 2.79
C ALA A 137 -2.80 -2.70 1.37
N GLY A 138 -1.67 -2.06 1.03
CA GLY A 138 -1.00 -2.13 -0.27
C GLY A 138 0.43 -2.66 -0.22
N ALA A 139 1.16 -2.48 -1.33
CA ALA A 139 2.57 -2.84 -1.39
C ALA A 139 3.46 -1.82 -0.67
N LEU A 140 3.15 -0.52 -0.86
CA LEU A 140 3.82 0.64 -0.29
C LEU A 140 2.81 1.81 -0.27
N PRO A 141 2.27 2.17 0.92
CA PRO A 141 2.47 1.54 2.24
C PRO A 141 1.75 0.19 2.39
N GLY A 142 2.19 -0.60 3.37
CA GLY A 142 1.57 -1.87 3.75
C GLY A 142 2.54 -3.04 3.85
N LEU A 143 2.84 -3.78 2.76
CA LEU A 143 3.88 -4.83 2.80
C LEU A 143 5.23 -4.27 3.24
N SER A 144 5.53 -3.03 2.89
CA SER A 144 6.72 -2.30 3.32
C SER A 144 6.83 -2.14 4.83
N GLY A 145 5.72 -1.95 5.52
CA GLY A 145 5.68 -1.91 6.98
C GLY A 145 5.60 -3.28 7.64
N LEU A 146 4.95 -4.25 6.98
CA LEU A 146 4.68 -5.58 7.52
C LEU A 146 5.89 -6.52 7.41
N LEU A 147 6.53 -6.61 6.23
CA LEU A 147 7.60 -7.58 5.99
C LEU A 147 8.83 -7.42 6.90
N PRO A 148 9.26 -6.22 7.32
CA PRO A 148 10.34 -6.07 8.28
C PRO A 148 10.11 -6.80 9.60
N HIS A 149 8.85 -6.95 10.06
CA HIS A 149 8.52 -7.68 11.28
C HIS A 149 8.92 -9.15 11.21
N VAL A 150 8.91 -9.77 10.01
CA VAL A 150 9.38 -11.15 9.81
C VAL A 150 10.86 -11.30 10.19
N LEU A 151 11.68 -10.26 9.95
CA LEU A 151 13.09 -10.24 10.36
C LEU A 151 13.22 -9.92 11.84
N LEU A 152 12.43 -8.97 12.34
CA LEU A 152 12.47 -8.51 13.73
C LEU A 152 12.15 -9.64 14.71
N ASP A 153 11.21 -10.51 14.38
CA ASP A 153 10.83 -11.67 15.21
C ASP A 153 11.96 -12.72 15.35
N GLN A 154 13.02 -12.62 14.52
CA GLN A 154 14.13 -13.57 14.51
C GLN A 154 15.40 -13.05 15.18
N VAL A 155 15.36 -11.85 15.76
CA VAL A 155 16.52 -11.20 16.38
C VAL A 155 16.19 -10.72 17.79
N ALA A 156 17.22 -10.66 18.64
CA ALA A 156 17.03 -10.31 20.04
C ALA A 156 17.17 -8.80 20.30
N ARG A 157 18.03 -8.13 19.55
CA ARG A 157 18.37 -6.70 19.76
C ARG A 157 18.54 -5.99 18.42
N PRO A 158 17.45 -5.64 17.73
CA PRO A 158 17.53 -4.95 16.47
C PRO A 158 18.14 -3.55 16.68
N VAL A 159 19.25 -3.27 16.02
CA VAL A 159 19.98 -1.99 16.17
C VAL A 159 19.89 -1.12 14.95
N ARG A 160 19.82 -1.72 13.74
CA ARG A 160 19.72 -1.00 12.48
C ARG A 160 18.84 -1.76 11.51
N LEU A 161 17.99 -1.02 10.78
CA LEU A 161 17.19 -1.52 9.66
C LEU A 161 17.45 -0.63 8.44
N GLU A 162 17.68 -1.23 7.29
CA GLU A 162 17.63 -0.53 6.00
C GLU A 162 16.50 -1.11 5.14
N GLY A 163 15.73 -0.23 4.51
CA GLY A 163 14.70 -0.57 3.52
C GLY A 163 15.00 0.06 2.17
N TYR A 164 14.89 -0.74 1.09
CA TYR A 164 15.02 -0.31 -0.30
C TYR A 164 13.79 -0.77 -1.07
N LEU A 165 12.98 0.17 -1.57
CA LEU A 165 11.65 -0.12 -2.10
C LEU A 165 11.41 0.64 -3.40
N GLY A 166 10.96 -0.05 -4.43
CA GLY A 166 10.64 0.58 -5.70
C GLY A 166 10.97 -0.28 -6.90
N GLY A 167 11.08 0.35 -8.06
CA GLY A 167 11.31 -0.39 -9.29
C GLY A 167 11.16 0.42 -10.55
N VAL A 168 10.72 -0.28 -11.59
CA VAL A 168 10.27 0.29 -12.86
C VAL A 168 8.88 -0.28 -13.14
N ALA A 169 7.88 0.57 -13.18
CA ALA A 169 6.51 0.16 -13.46
C ALA A 169 5.75 1.29 -14.19
N ALA A 170 4.80 0.92 -15.03
CA ALA A 170 3.86 1.88 -15.57
C ALA A 170 3.04 2.53 -14.45
N LEU A 171 2.85 3.84 -14.51
CA LEU A 171 2.03 4.55 -13.55
C LEU A 171 0.61 4.76 -14.08
N THR A 172 -0.39 4.47 -13.27
CA THR A 172 -1.74 4.98 -13.53
C THR A 172 -1.80 6.46 -13.20
N PRO A 173 -2.74 7.24 -13.79
CA PRO A 173 -2.92 8.65 -13.41
C PRO A 173 -3.20 8.84 -11.91
N ALA A 174 -3.86 7.85 -11.26
CA ALA A 174 -4.10 7.89 -9.81
C ALA A 174 -2.78 7.74 -9.03
N ALA A 175 -1.95 6.76 -9.37
CA ALA A 175 -0.65 6.55 -8.73
C ALA A 175 0.31 7.74 -8.98
N ALA A 176 0.34 8.30 -10.19
CA ALA A 176 1.10 9.51 -10.49
C ALA A 176 0.62 10.71 -9.65
N GLY A 177 -0.70 10.82 -9.45
CA GLY A 177 -1.29 11.84 -8.57
C GLY A 177 -0.88 11.68 -7.11
N ASP A 178 -0.83 10.46 -6.59
CA ASP A 178 -0.35 10.20 -5.22
C ASP A 178 1.13 10.58 -5.06
N VAL A 179 1.98 10.21 -6.02
CA VAL A 179 3.41 10.60 -6.01
C VAL A 179 3.57 12.12 -6.03
N LEU A 180 2.79 12.85 -6.83
CA LEU A 180 2.83 14.32 -6.88
C LEU A 180 2.33 14.97 -5.58
N LEU A 181 1.30 14.39 -4.96
CA LEU A 181 0.68 14.92 -3.73
C LEU A 181 1.49 14.60 -2.48
N ALA A 182 2.40 13.61 -2.50
CA ALA A 182 3.21 13.18 -1.36
C ALA A 182 4.38 14.16 -1.07
N ARG A 183 4.07 15.43 -0.76
CA ARG A 183 5.08 16.50 -0.58
C ARG A 183 5.32 16.95 0.84
N GLY A 184 4.45 16.64 1.75
CA GLY A 184 4.50 17.15 3.13
C GLY A 184 5.20 16.18 4.09
N PRO A 185 5.62 16.67 5.28
CA PRO A 185 6.21 15.83 6.31
C PRO A 185 5.25 14.76 6.85
N GLU A 186 3.95 14.92 6.60
CA GLU A 186 2.89 13.93 6.89
C GLU A 186 3.00 12.66 6.04
N HIS A 187 3.81 12.66 4.97
CA HIS A 187 4.08 11.50 4.11
C HIS A 187 5.47 10.92 4.36
N GLY A 188 6.42 11.78 4.73
CA GLY A 188 7.81 11.43 4.97
C GLY A 188 8.76 12.59 4.69
N ILE A 189 10.04 12.40 5.00
CA ILE A 189 11.05 13.46 4.92
C ILE A 189 12.19 13.01 4.00
N PRO A 190 12.43 13.73 2.88
CA PRO A 190 13.56 13.46 2.00
C PRO A 190 14.90 13.62 2.72
N SER A 191 15.88 12.79 2.37
CA SER A 191 17.24 12.78 2.93
C SER A 191 17.32 12.57 4.44
N ALA A 192 16.22 12.26 5.13
CA ALA A 192 16.21 12.02 6.56
C ALA A 192 16.50 10.56 6.91
N ALA A 193 16.94 10.35 8.15
CA ALA A 193 17.08 9.06 8.80
C ALA A 193 16.42 9.08 10.18
N TRP A 194 16.04 7.89 10.67
CA TRP A 194 15.73 7.71 12.08
C TRP A 194 17.00 7.31 12.82
N GLU A 195 17.40 8.08 13.84
CA GLU A 195 18.57 7.82 14.64
C GLU A 195 18.34 8.14 16.11
N ASP A 196 18.67 7.19 16.97
CA ASP A 196 18.63 7.31 18.44
C ASP A 196 17.27 7.86 18.96
N GLY A 197 16.16 7.37 18.39
CA GLY A 197 14.80 7.71 18.84
C GLY A 197 14.22 8.99 18.22
N GLN A 198 14.86 9.56 17.20
CA GLN A 198 14.38 10.79 16.54
C GLN A 198 14.72 10.85 15.06
N THR A 199 13.95 11.63 14.32
CA THR A 199 14.26 11.97 12.93
C THR A 199 15.44 12.92 12.87
N ARG A 200 16.38 12.62 11.96
CA ARG A 200 17.53 13.45 11.62
C ARG A 200 17.40 13.89 10.16
N ASP A 201 17.18 15.17 9.97
CA ASP A 201 17.10 15.75 8.64
C ASP A 201 18.46 15.77 7.96
N ARG A 202 18.45 15.60 6.62
CA ARG A 202 19.66 15.67 5.78
C ARG A 202 20.78 14.73 6.25
N ALA A 203 20.41 13.59 6.82
CA ALA A 203 21.36 12.60 7.35
C ALA A 203 21.92 11.67 6.28
N LEU A 204 21.23 11.55 5.14
CA LEU A 204 21.57 10.59 4.10
C LEU A 204 21.63 11.25 2.72
N GLU A 205 22.53 10.71 1.89
CA GLU A 205 22.69 11.09 0.48
C GLU A 205 22.18 9.97 -0.45
N PRO A 206 21.75 10.30 -1.69
CA PRO A 206 21.37 9.31 -2.68
C PRO A 206 22.52 8.34 -2.99
N ARG A 207 22.19 7.05 -3.11
CA ARG A 207 23.14 5.97 -3.46
C ARG A 207 22.93 5.58 -4.92
N ARG A 208 23.94 5.78 -5.76
CA ARG A 208 23.88 5.51 -7.21
C ARG A 208 24.60 4.21 -7.57
N GLY A 209 24.10 3.53 -8.61
CA GLY A 209 24.71 2.31 -9.12
C GLY A 209 24.73 1.15 -8.12
N LEU A 210 23.78 1.15 -7.18
CA LEU A 210 23.71 0.19 -6.11
C LEU A 210 23.21 -1.16 -6.64
N ARG A 211 23.96 -2.23 -6.35
CA ARG A 211 23.57 -3.60 -6.68
C ARG A 211 22.99 -4.28 -5.44
N LEU A 212 21.72 -4.59 -5.49
CA LEU A 212 20.98 -5.20 -4.40
C LEU A 212 20.26 -6.45 -4.90
N PRO A 213 20.21 -7.54 -4.11
CA PRO A 213 19.55 -8.78 -4.51
C PRO A 213 18.11 -8.67 -4.98
N ALA A 214 17.32 -7.75 -4.41
CA ALA A 214 15.92 -7.56 -4.81
C ALA A 214 15.75 -6.97 -6.22
N PHE A 215 16.79 -6.40 -6.83
CA PHE A 215 16.68 -5.66 -8.07
C PHE A 215 17.50 -6.29 -9.19
N PRO A 216 16.94 -6.45 -10.43
CA PRO A 216 17.59 -7.16 -11.52
C PRO A 216 18.77 -6.42 -12.13
N GLN A 217 18.91 -5.12 -11.86
CA GLN A 217 19.94 -4.24 -12.39
C GLN A 217 20.44 -3.24 -11.33
N PRO A 218 21.56 -2.53 -11.56
CA PRO A 218 21.97 -1.44 -10.67
C PRO A 218 20.92 -0.35 -10.60
N VAL A 219 20.66 0.16 -9.40
CA VAL A 219 19.60 1.14 -9.13
C VAL A 219 20.15 2.40 -8.49
N THR A 220 19.37 3.47 -8.54
CA THR A 220 19.55 4.66 -7.71
C THR A 220 18.54 4.63 -6.58
N ALA A 221 19.03 4.75 -5.34
CA ALA A 221 18.24 4.77 -4.12
C ALA A 221 18.27 6.16 -3.50
N PHE A 222 17.11 6.81 -3.43
CA PHE A 222 16.94 8.13 -2.83
C PHE A 222 16.43 7.98 -1.41
N PRO A 223 17.12 8.56 -0.41
CA PRO A 223 16.65 8.46 0.96
C PRO A 223 15.36 9.24 1.14
N PHE A 224 14.36 8.55 1.70
CA PHE A 224 13.05 9.09 2.01
C PHE A 224 12.49 8.37 3.23
N LEU A 225 12.59 8.99 4.40
CA LEU A 225 12.08 8.42 5.64
C LEU A 225 10.56 8.59 5.69
N SER A 226 9.82 7.54 5.33
CA SER A 226 8.35 7.55 5.37
C SER A 226 7.82 7.53 6.80
N THR A 227 6.61 8.01 7.01
CA THR A 227 5.92 7.94 8.30
C THR A 227 5.71 6.49 8.75
N GLU A 228 5.44 5.57 7.81
CA GLU A 228 5.39 4.12 8.07
C GLU A 228 6.72 3.59 8.66
N ALA A 229 7.87 3.99 8.09
CA ALA A 229 9.18 3.59 8.60
C ALA A 229 9.45 4.17 9.99
N VAL A 230 8.97 5.37 10.28
CA VAL A 230 9.06 5.97 11.62
C VAL A 230 8.22 5.19 12.62
N ARG A 231 6.97 4.83 12.29
CA ARG A 231 6.12 4.00 13.16
C ARG A 231 6.78 2.65 13.47
N LEU A 232 7.29 1.99 12.43
CA LEU A 232 8.03 0.73 12.57
C LEU A 232 9.23 0.89 13.52
N ALA A 233 10.04 1.94 13.33
CA ALA A 233 11.21 2.22 14.15
C ALA A 233 10.84 2.41 15.64
N GLN A 234 9.75 3.14 15.90
CA GLN A 234 9.25 3.41 17.23
C GLN A 234 8.68 2.14 17.91
N ALA A 235 7.82 1.41 17.19
CA ALA A 235 7.18 0.19 17.71
C ALA A 235 8.22 -0.89 18.04
N ALA A 236 9.19 -1.12 17.15
CA ALA A 236 10.24 -2.12 17.33
C ALA A 236 11.45 -1.60 18.12
N ARG A 237 11.44 -0.32 18.56
CA ARG A 237 12.53 0.35 19.29
C ARG A 237 13.89 0.23 18.59
N ILE A 238 13.88 0.32 17.26
CA ILE A 238 15.11 0.26 16.47
C ILE A 238 15.85 1.59 16.61
N ARG A 239 17.15 1.50 16.89
CA ARG A 239 17.98 2.70 17.12
C ARG A 239 18.22 3.47 15.82
N ARG A 240 18.38 2.79 14.67
CA ARG A 240 18.74 3.40 13.39
C ARG A 240 17.91 2.81 12.26
N VAL A 241 17.18 3.64 11.50
CA VAL A 241 16.47 3.22 10.29
C VAL A 241 16.84 4.14 9.13
N HIS A 242 17.30 3.51 8.03
CA HIS A 242 17.57 4.16 6.75
C HIS A 242 16.58 3.63 5.71
N TRP A 243 15.84 4.52 5.07
CA TRP A 243 14.77 4.13 4.16
C TRP A 243 14.93 4.82 2.83
N TYR A 244 14.79 4.04 1.74
CA TYR A 244 15.12 4.51 0.40
C TYR A 244 14.01 4.16 -0.58
N THR A 245 13.60 5.16 -1.38
CA THR A 245 12.84 4.93 -2.60
C THR A 245 13.80 4.60 -3.73
N VAL A 246 13.54 3.52 -4.47
CA VAL A 246 14.38 3.02 -5.55
C VAL A 246 13.75 3.34 -6.88
N PHE A 247 14.54 3.98 -7.76
CA PHE A 247 14.20 4.17 -9.18
C PHE A 247 15.14 3.33 -10.03
N GLY A 248 14.57 2.47 -10.86
CA GLY A 248 15.32 1.64 -11.80
C GLY A 248 15.52 2.27 -13.17
N GLY A 249 14.80 3.37 -13.46
CA GLY A 249 14.95 4.21 -14.63
C GLY A 249 15.32 5.64 -14.25
N GLU A 250 15.66 6.45 -15.26
CA GLU A 250 16.09 7.83 -15.09
C GLU A 250 14.95 8.82 -15.34
N HIS A 251 14.06 8.52 -16.30
CA HIS A 251 13.04 9.44 -16.78
C HIS A 251 12.01 9.81 -15.69
N LEU A 252 11.49 8.82 -14.96
CA LEU A 252 10.52 9.08 -13.90
C LEU A 252 11.10 9.91 -12.76
N ALA A 253 12.33 9.62 -12.34
CA ALA A 253 12.99 10.36 -11.27
C ALA A 253 13.27 11.82 -11.65
N GLU A 254 13.70 12.07 -12.91
CA GLU A 254 13.95 13.41 -13.45
C GLU A 254 12.66 14.20 -13.58
N GLU A 255 11.61 13.59 -14.17
CA GLU A 255 10.30 14.23 -14.35
C GLU A 255 9.66 14.60 -13.02
N LEU A 256 9.73 13.71 -12.02
CA LEU A 256 9.23 13.98 -10.68
C LEU A 256 9.95 15.15 -10.02
N ALA A 257 11.28 15.20 -10.13
CA ALA A 257 12.06 16.31 -9.59
C ALA A 257 11.70 17.64 -10.26
N MET A 258 11.48 17.65 -11.57
CA MET A 258 11.03 18.83 -12.32
C MET A 258 9.62 19.26 -11.91
N ALA A 259 8.67 18.33 -11.86
CA ALA A 259 7.28 18.61 -11.47
C ALA A 259 7.22 19.25 -10.07
N TRP A 260 7.97 18.71 -9.12
CA TRP A 260 8.05 19.28 -7.78
C TRP A 260 8.73 20.66 -7.73
N ALA A 261 9.77 20.88 -8.54
CA ALA A 261 10.45 22.16 -8.59
C ALA A 261 9.59 23.27 -9.23
N MET A 262 8.72 22.91 -10.19
CA MET A 262 7.84 23.81 -10.91
C MET A 262 6.43 23.93 -10.31
N ASP A 263 6.14 23.19 -9.24
CA ASP A 263 4.80 23.05 -8.66
C ASP A 263 3.75 22.56 -9.66
N ASP A 264 4.20 21.69 -10.60
CA ASP A 264 3.33 21.11 -11.62
C ASP A 264 2.60 19.88 -11.02
N MET A 265 1.28 19.87 -11.18
CA MET A 265 0.40 18.80 -10.70
C MET A 265 -0.17 17.95 -11.84
N GLU A 266 0.31 18.12 -13.08
CA GLU A 266 -0.11 17.34 -14.23
C GLU A 266 0.50 15.93 -14.18
N THR A 267 -0.35 14.91 -14.19
CA THR A 267 0.09 13.51 -14.08
C THR A 267 0.63 12.92 -15.38
N ALA A 268 0.31 13.56 -16.54
CA ALA A 268 0.63 13.01 -17.85
C ALA A 268 2.13 12.87 -18.09
N GLY A 269 2.94 13.84 -17.63
CA GLY A 269 4.40 13.81 -17.71
C GLY A 269 4.99 12.59 -16.98
N LEU A 270 4.55 12.37 -15.73
CA LEU A 270 5.00 11.21 -14.94
C LEU A 270 4.60 9.88 -15.57
N VAL A 271 3.38 9.78 -16.11
CA VAL A 271 2.91 8.56 -16.79
C VAL A 271 3.78 8.27 -18.01
N GLN A 272 4.07 9.29 -18.85
CA GLN A 272 4.92 9.13 -20.03
C GLN A 272 6.37 8.77 -19.67
N ALA A 273 6.92 9.38 -18.63
CA ALA A 273 8.26 9.10 -18.13
C ALA A 273 8.37 7.66 -17.60
N ALA A 274 7.38 7.21 -16.81
CA ALA A 274 7.31 5.84 -16.34
C ALA A 274 7.21 4.84 -17.49
N ASP A 275 6.38 5.11 -18.50
CA ASP A 275 6.27 4.29 -19.71
C ASP A 275 7.58 4.24 -20.50
N ALA A 276 8.35 5.33 -20.55
CA ALA A 276 9.66 5.37 -21.18
C ALA A 276 10.66 4.46 -20.44
N ASP A 277 10.66 4.51 -19.12
CA ASP A 277 11.51 3.62 -18.30
C ASP A 277 11.10 2.16 -18.48
N VAL A 278 9.80 1.83 -18.49
CA VAL A 278 9.32 0.46 -18.74
C VAL A 278 9.73 -0.06 -20.11
N ARG A 279 9.62 0.76 -21.18
CA ARG A 279 10.08 0.36 -22.53
C ARG A 279 11.57 0.04 -22.57
N ARG A 280 12.39 0.73 -21.77
CA ARG A 280 13.85 0.59 -21.77
C ARG A 280 14.33 -0.56 -20.89
N HIS A 281 13.69 -0.76 -19.73
CA HIS A 281 14.21 -1.61 -18.65
C HIS A 281 13.33 -2.82 -18.33
N GLY A 282 12.13 -2.90 -18.95
CA GLY A 282 11.09 -3.84 -18.53
C GLY A 282 10.43 -3.41 -17.22
N SER A 283 9.31 -4.04 -16.86
CA SER A 283 8.63 -3.82 -15.59
C SER A 283 9.19 -4.75 -14.53
N TRP A 284 9.45 -4.22 -13.34
CA TRP A 284 9.82 -4.97 -12.15
C TRP A 284 9.66 -4.11 -10.90
N TYR A 285 9.37 -4.75 -9.78
CA TYR A 285 9.27 -4.13 -8.48
C TYR A 285 10.02 -4.96 -7.43
N GLY A 286 10.67 -4.32 -6.47
CA GLY A 286 11.38 -5.00 -5.41
C GLY A 286 11.30 -4.27 -4.07
N GLN A 287 11.38 -5.07 -3.02
CA GLN A 287 11.63 -4.59 -1.66
C GLN A 287 12.79 -5.40 -1.07
N GLU A 288 13.73 -4.72 -0.46
CA GLU A 288 14.83 -5.34 0.27
C GLU A 288 14.96 -4.73 1.66
N PHE A 289 14.94 -5.58 2.66
CA PHE A 289 15.11 -5.19 4.06
C PHE A 289 16.35 -5.87 4.62
N ARG A 290 17.21 -5.08 5.26
CA ARG A 290 18.44 -5.53 5.89
C ARG A 290 18.40 -5.18 7.36
N LEU A 291 18.62 -6.16 8.22
CA LEU A 291 18.56 -6.00 9.67
C LEU A 291 19.88 -6.38 10.32
N TRP A 292 20.34 -5.55 11.24
CA TRP A 292 21.51 -5.79 12.10
C TRP A 292 21.05 -6.02 13.53
N ASP A 293 21.60 -7.07 14.17
CA ASP A 293 21.33 -7.46 15.55
C ASP A 293 22.55 -7.26 16.44
N GLY A 294 22.36 -6.59 17.57
CA GLY A 294 23.40 -6.36 18.59
C GLY A 294 24.48 -5.34 18.24
N THR A 295 24.95 -5.29 16.99
CA THR A 295 25.88 -4.30 16.45
C THR A 295 25.45 -3.88 15.06
N ASP A 296 25.78 -2.67 14.64
CA ASP A 296 25.52 -2.14 13.29
C ASP A 296 26.76 -2.14 12.39
N ASP A 297 27.84 -2.77 12.82
CA ASP A 297 29.06 -2.98 12.06
C ASP A 297 28.99 -4.28 11.23
N GLY A 298 29.62 -4.27 10.04
CA GLY A 298 29.69 -5.44 9.17
C GLY A 298 28.44 -5.68 8.31
N PRO A 299 28.28 -6.91 7.77
CA PRO A 299 27.13 -7.27 6.95
C PRO A 299 25.85 -7.37 7.79
N PRO A 300 24.66 -7.26 7.16
CA PRO A 300 23.40 -7.45 7.86
C PRO A 300 23.31 -8.87 8.45
N THR A 301 22.70 -8.99 9.61
CA THR A 301 22.44 -10.28 10.27
C THR A 301 21.37 -11.07 9.55
N ARG A 302 20.38 -10.36 9.00
CA ARG A 302 19.27 -10.93 8.23
C ARG A 302 18.94 -10.03 7.06
N THR A 303 18.51 -10.66 5.96
CA THR A 303 18.03 -9.94 4.79
C THR A 303 16.73 -10.60 4.30
N LEU A 304 15.73 -9.81 3.94
CA LEU A 304 14.54 -10.26 3.25
C LEU A 304 14.46 -9.52 1.92
N THR A 305 14.23 -10.28 0.85
CA THR A 305 14.03 -9.74 -0.50
C THR A 305 12.68 -10.19 -1.04
N LEU A 306 11.93 -9.24 -1.57
CA LEU A 306 10.71 -9.45 -2.35
C LEU A 306 10.95 -8.96 -3.76
N ARG A 307 10.59 -9.76 -4.76
CA ARG A 307 10.55 -9.38 -6.18
C ARG A 307 9.17 -9.64 -6.74
N ALA A 308 8.70 -8.78 -7.60
CA ALA A 308 7.46 -8.92 -8.35
C ALA A 308 7.59 -8.26 -9.72
N GLU A 309 6.69 -8.58 -10.63
CA GLU A 309 6.59 -7.91 -11.91
C GLU A 309 6.04 -6.49 -11.75
N ASP A 310 5.05 -6.31 -10.87
CA ASP A 310 4.50 -5.01 -10.53
C ASP A 310 3.99 -4.93 -9.07
N SER A 311 3.87 -3.71 -8.55
CA SER A 311 3.39 -3.45 -7.19
C SER A 311 1.86 -3.49 -7.05
N TYR A 312 1.11 -3.42 -8.14
CA TYR A 312 -0.35 -3.41 -8.12
C TYR A 312 -0.90 -4.77 -7.73
N GLU A 313 -0.28 -5.85 -8.24
CA GLU A 313 -0.61 -7.23 -7.86
C GLU A 313 -0.32 -7.49 -6.38
N LEU A 314 0.79 -6.98 -5.87
CA LEU A 314 1.13 -7.06 -4.44
C LEU A 314 0.14 -6.26 -3.58
N SER A 315 -0.27 -5.08 -4.04
CA SER A 315 -1.30 -4.29 -3.36
C SER A 315 -2.65 -5.00 -3.35
N GLY A 316 -3.02 -5.64 -4.46
CA GLY A 316 -4.20 -6.48 -4.54
C GLY A 316 -4.16 -7.68 -3.60
N PHE A 317 -2.99 -8.30 -3.45
CA PHE A 317 -2.77 -9.39 -2.49
C PHE A 317 -3.04 -8.94 -1.07
N LEU A 318 -2.40 -7.86 -0.61
CA LEU A 318 -2.55 -7.44 0.78
C LEU A 318 -3.95 -6.90 1.07
N SER A 319 -4.56 -6.14 0.13
CA SER A 319 -5.93 -5.63 0.27
C SER A 319 -6.95 -6.77 0.38
N ALA A 320 -6.82 -7.83 -0.44
CA ALA A 320 -7.69 -9.00 -0.37
C ALA A 320 -7.48 -9.79 0.93
N THR A 321 -6.23 -9.90 1.39
CA THR A 321 -5.89 -10.54 2.68
C THR A 321 -6.51 -9.76 3.84
N ALA A 322 -6.36 -8.43 3.87
CA ALA A 322 -6.96 -7.58 4.90
C ALA A 322 -8.49 -7.68 4.89
N ALA A 323 -9.12 -7.64 3.71
CA ALA A 323 -10.56 -7.81 3.57
C ALA A 323 -11.04 -9.15 4.13
N HIS A 324 -10.31 -10.24 3.85
CA HIS A 324 -10.63 -11.57 4.39
C HIS A 324 -10.54 -11.59 5.93
N HIS A 325 -9.48 -11.00 6.52
CA HIS A 325 -9.30 -10.94 7.98
C HIS A 325 -10.39 -10.12 8.67
N VAL A 326 -10.80 -8.98 8.09
CA VAL A 326 -11.93 -8.18 8.60
C VAL A 326 -13.23 -8.98 8.57
N LEU A 327 -13.53 -9.63 7.43
CA LEU A 327 -14.75 -10.43 7.27
C LEU A 327 -14.79 -11.66 8.19
N ALA A 328 -13.64 -12.23 8.51
CA ALA A 328 -13.52 -13.35 9.47
C ALA A 328 -13.61 -12.91 10.94
N GLY A 329 -13.66 -11.59 11.21
CA GLY A 329 -13.68 -11.05 12.57
C GLY A 329 -12.33 -11.18 13.31
N HIS A 330 -11.23 -11.32 12.58
CA HIS A 330 -9.89 -11.43 13.15
C HIS A 330 -9.30 -10.06 13.53
N VAL A 331 -9.86 -8.98 13.02
CA VAL A 331 -9.46 -7.60 13.35
C VAL A 331 -10.51 -6.98 14.28
N LYS A 332 -10.05 -6.42 15.38
CA LYS A 332 -10.93 -5.74 16.35
C LYS A 332 -11.53 -4.48 15.73
N PRO A 333 -12.74 -4.04 16.17
CA PRO A 333 -13.27 -2.73 15.80
C PRO A 333 -12.29 -1.61 16.10
N GLY A 334 -12.23 -0.59 15.22
CA GLY A 334 -11.32 0.55 15.32
C GLY A 334 -10.63 0.86 14.01
N VAL A 335 -9.71 1.82 14.03
CA VAL A 335 -8.86 2.21 12.90
C VAL A 335 -7.46 1.64 13.09
N HIS A 336 -6.99 0.89 12.10
CA HIS A 336 -5.73 0.16 12.18
C HIS A 336 -4.93 0.28 10.87
N PHE A 337 -3.61 0.19 10.95
CA PHE A 337 -2.80 -0.10 9.77
C PHE A 337 -2.72 -1.62 9.54
N ALA A 338 -2.64 -2.04 8.28
CA ALA A 338 -2.56 -3.46 7.94
C ALA A 338 -1.36 -4.16 8.63
N ALA A 339 -0.23 -3.47 8.73
CA ALA A 339 0.97 -3.99 9.39
C ALA A 339 0.82 -4.25 10.89
N ASP A 340 -0.18 -3.61 11.54
CA ASP A 340 -0.42 -3.76 12.99
C ASP A 340 -1.39 -4.90 13.32
N VAL A 341 -2.18 -5.36 12.32
CA VAL A 341 -3.28 -6.30 12.56
C VAL A 341 -3.19 -7.60 11.75
N LEU A 342 -2.35 -7.63 10.73
CA LEU A 342 -2.06 -8.86 10.00
C LEU A 342 -0.82 -9.54 10.58
N ASP A 343 -0.87 -10.88 10.70
CA ASP A 343 0.29 -11.64 11.16
C ASP A 343 1.40 -11.63 10.11
N PRO A 344 2.60 -11.09 10.42
CA PRO A 344 3.66 -10.91 9.43
C PRO A 344 4.16 -12.23 8.85
N LEU A 345 4.33 -13.26 9.69
CA LEU A 345 4.88 -14.54 9.26
C LEU A 345 3.88 -15.28 8.37
N SER A 346 2.62 -15.36 8.77
CA SER A 346 1.56 -16.00 7.98
C SER A 346 1.36 -15.28 6.64
N THR A 347 1.37 -13.95 6.64
CA THR A 347 1.26 -13.16 5.41
C THR A 347 2.44 -13.39 4.48
N ALA A 348 3.67 -13.40 5.01
CA ALA A 348 4.88 -13.67 4.23
C ALA A 348 4.89 -15.11 3.67
N GLN A 349 4.47 -16.11 4.44
CA GLN A 349 4.36 -17.50 3.99
C GLN A 349 3.33 -17.65 2.86
N THR A 350 2.19 -16.99 2.98
CA THR A 350 1.17 -16.98 1.91
C THR A 350 1.72 -16.30 0.65
N LEU A 351 2.38 -15.16 0.80
CA LEU A 351 3.00 -14.44 -0.31
C LEU A 351 4.12 -15.25 -0.99
N ALA A 352 4.91 -15.99 -0.23
CA ALA A 352 5.99 -16.84 -0.77
C ALA A 352 5.49 -18.00 -1.64
N THR A 353 4.22 -18.37 -1.51
CA THR A 353 3.57 -19.40 -2.36
C THR A 353 2.71 -18.79 -3.46
N ASP A 354 2.55 -17.49 -3.48
CA ASP A 354 1.76 -16.76 -4.48
C ASP A 354 2.62 -16.52 -5.74
N PRO A 355 2.12 -16.83 -6.96
CA PRO A 355 2.90 -16.65 -8.17
C PRO A 355 3.24 -15.20 -8.52
N VAL A 356 2.66 -14.21 -7.84
CA VAL A 356 2.95 -12.79 -8.11
C VAL A 356 4.25 -12.31 -7.50
N ALA A 357 4.89 -13.11 -6.63
CA ALA A 357 6.06 -12.68 -5.90
C ALA A 357 7.08 -13.80 -5.68
N GLU A 358 8.36 -13.41 -5.68
CA GLU A 358 9.46 -14.22 -5.17
C GLU A 358 9.92 -13.61 -3.85
N LEU A 359 9.79 -14.36 -2.76
CA LEU A 359 10.19 -13.94 -1.43
C LEU A 359 11.33 -14.83 -0.93
N HIS A 360 12.45 -14.23 -0.56
CA HIS A 360 13.63 -14.94 -0.02
C HIS A 360 14.11 -14.28 1.26
N MET A 361 14.58 -15.11 2.20
CA MET A 361 15.16 -14.66 3.47
C MET A 361 16.49 -15.37 3.72
N THR A 362 17.51 -14.62 4.14
CA THR A 362 18.84 -15.12 4.45
C THR A 362 19.32 -14.58 5.81
#